data_07f41655fe19696a9e674928b52348bd
#
_entry.id   07f41655fe19696a9e674928b52348bd
#
_cell.length_a   1.000
_cell.length_b   1.000
_cell.length_c   1.000
_cell.angle_alpha   90.00
_cell.angle_beta   90.00
_cell.angle_gamma   90.00
#
_symmetry.space_group_name_H-M   'P 1'
#
loop_
_entity.id
_entity.type
_entity.pdbx_description
1 polymer ?
#
loop_
_entity_poly.entity_id
_entity_poly.type
_entity_poly.pdbx_seq_one_letter_code
_entity_poly.pdbx_strand_id
1 'polypeptide(L)'
;MAVILIVEDDMFICELAGMMIQDWGYRVLSAGDVDEALSLLRSPQQIDALFTDIYLKKAVFGGCDLAHQAIKLRPALRVLYTTGDTVTDNLRTLFVKGANCLRKPYTHHQLKGSVVDLLAV
;
A
#
# COMPACT_ATOMS: atom_id res chain seq x y z
N MET A 1 12.47 -13.17 -2.13
CA MET A 1 12.12 -11.87 -2.75
C MET A 1 10.77 -11.42 -2.20
N ALA A 2 10.70 -10.23 -1.63
CA ALA A 2 9.45 -9.70 -1.11
C ALA A 2 8.50 -9.30 -2.25
N VAL A 3 7.21 -9.47 -1.99
CA VAL A 3 6.13 -9.14 -2.93
C VAL A 3 5.28 -8.04 -2.32
N ILE A 4 5.13 -6.95 -3.04
CA ILE A 4 4.37 -5.78 -2.61
C ILE A 4 3.13 -5.64 -3.48
N LEU A 5 1.96 -5.57 -2.83
CA LEU A 5 0.70 -5.26 -3.50
C LEU A 5 0.48 -3.75 -3.46
N ILE A 6 0.41 -3.14 -4.63
CA ILE A 6 0.12 -1.71 -4.78
C ILE A 6 -1.35 -1.55 -5.11
N VAL A 7 -2.05 -0.72 -4.34
CA VAL A 7 -3.46 -0.38 -4.59
C VAL A 7 -3.57 1.11 -4.85
N GLU A 8 -3.85 1.44 -6.09
CA GLU A 8 -3.93 2.80 -6.61
C GLU A 8 -4.91 2.82 -7.77
N ASP A 9 -5.88 3.72 -7.75
CA ASP A 9 -6.88 3.80 -8.81
C ASP A 9 -6.42 4.61 -10.04
N ASP A 10 -5.35 5.38 -9.93
CA ASP A 10 -4.70 6.01 -11.07
C ASP A 10 -3.65 5.05 -11.65
N MET A 11 -3.95 4.50 -12.83
CA MET A 11 -3.08 3.52 -13.48
C MET A 11 -1.67 4.02 -13.73
N PHE A 12 -1.53 5.28 -14.10
CA PHE A 12 -0.22 5.87 -14.41
C PHE A 12 0.64 5.95 -13.15
N ILE A 13 0.05 6.42 -12.05
CA ILE A 13 0.75 6.50 -10.75
C ILE A 13 1.11 5.10 -10.26
N CYS A 14 0.20 4.15 -10.40
CA CYS A 14 0.44 2.76 -10.03
C CYS A 14 1.62 2.16 -10.79
N GLU A 15 1.66 2.35 -12.10
CA GLU A 15 2.74 1.84 -12.94
C GLU A 15 4.08 2.47 -12.60
N LEU A 16 4.13 3.78 -12.36
CA LEU A 16 5.37 4.46 -11.98
C LEU A 16 5.93 3.92 -10.66
N ALA A 17 5.08 3.80 -9.65
CA ALA A 17 5.50 3.24 -8.36
C ALA A 17 5.97 1.80 -8.52
N GLY A 18 5.24 1.00 -9.28
CA GLY A 18 5.59 -0.40 -9.55
C GLY A 18 6.93 -0.55 -10.23
N MET A 19 7.22 0.27 -11.24
CA MET A 19 8.49 0.25 -11.95
C MET A 19 9.66 0.58 -11.01
N MET A 20 9.53 1.59 -10.17
CA MET A 20 10.54 1.95 -9.20
C MET A 20 10.81 0.81 -8.21
N ILE A 21 9.75 0.23 -7.66
CA ILE A 21 9.85 -0.85 -6.68
C ILE A 21 10.48 -2.10 -7.32
N GLN A 22 10.11 -2.43 -8.55
CA GLN A 22 10.73 -3.55 -9.28
C GLN A 22 12.21 -3.33 -9.53
N ASP A 23 12.62 -2.09 -9.83
CA ASP A 23 14.03 -1.77 -10.05
C ASP A 23 14.89 -2.02 -8.78
N TRP A 24 14.27 -1.99 -7.60
CA TRP A 24 14.97 -2.29 -6.35
C TRP A 24 15.00 -3.80 -6.02
N GLY A 25 14.48 -4.64 -6.91
CA GLY A 25 14.55 -6.09 -6.77
C GLY A 25 13.32 -6.73 -6.11
N TYR A 26 12.25 -5.99 -5.88
CA TYR A 26 11.01 -6.54 -5.32
C TYR A 26 10.05 -6.96 -6.43
N ARG A 27 9.16 -7.89 -6.12
CA ARG A 27 8.04 -8.22 -7.00
C ARG A 27 6.85 -7.32 -6.66
N VAL A 28 6.06 -7.01 -7.68
CA VAL A 28 4.90 -6.13 -7.55
C VAL A 28 3.65 -6.83 -8.09
N LEU A 29 2.59 -6.78 -7.31
CA LEU A 29 1.23 -7.02 -7.76
C LEU A 29 0.49 -5.69 -7.68
N SER A 30 -0.49 -5.48 -8.53
CA SER A 30 -1.25 -4.24 -8.54
C SER A 30 -2.75 -4.47 -8.58
N ALA A 31 -3.49 -3.56 -7.96
CA ALA A 31 -4.94 -3.54 -7.96
C ALA A 31 -5.43 -2.10 -8.09
N GLY A 32 -6.50 -1.90 -8.83
CA GLY A 32 -7.09 -0.58 -9.04
C GLY A 32 -8.17 -0.20 -8.04
N ASP A 33 -8.68 -1.16 -7.28
CA ASP A 33 -9.73 -0.92 -6.29
C ASP A 33 -9.65 -1.95 -5.14
N VAL A 34 -10.52 -1.76 -4.15
CA VAL A 34 -10.58 -2.62 -2.95
C VAL A 34 -10.93 -4.05 -3.30
N ASP A 35 -11.90 -4.26 -4.18
CA ASP A 35 -12.36 -5.62 -4.53
C ASP A 35 -11.27 -6.43 -5.22
N GLU A 36 -10.57 -5.82 -6.15
CA GLU A 36 -9.45 -6.46 -6.84
C GLU A 36 -8.32 -6.79 -5.86
N ALA A 37 -8.00 -5.86 -4.95
CA ALA A 37 -7.00 -6.08 -3.91
C ALA A 37 -7.39 -7.23 -2.98
N LEU A 38 -8.65 -7.29 -2.54
CA LEU A 38 -9.13 -8.37 -1.68
C LEU A 38 -9.08 -9.72 -2.38
N SER A 39 -9.39 -9.77 -3.68
CA SER A 39 -9.26 -11.01 -4.46
C SER A 39 -7.82 -11.53 -4.45
N LEU A 40 -6.84 -10.64 -4.62
CA LEU A 40 -5.43 -11.02 -4.55
C LEU A 40 -5.02 -11.47 -3.14
N LEU A 41 -5.49 -10.77 -2.11
CA LEU A 41 -5.18 -11.11 -0.73
C LEU A 41 -5.78 -12.45 -0.29
N ARG A 42 -6.92 -12.85 -0.88
CA ARG A 42 -7.55 -14.15 -0.64
C ARG A 42 -6.95 -15.28 -1.46
N SER A 43 -6.14 -14.95 -2.46
CA SER A 43 -5.48 -15.94 -3.32
C SER A 43 -4.29 -16.58 -2.59
N PRO A 44 -3.73 -17.68 -3.13
CA PRO A 44 -2.54 -18.30 -2.53
C PRO A 44 -1.23 -17.56 -2.87
N GLN A 45 -1.28 -16.43 -3.57
CA GLN A 45 -0.08 -15.69 -3.93
C GLN A 45 0.63 -15.15 -2.70
N GLN A 46 1.97 -15.12 -2.75
CA GLN A 46 2.78 -14.45 -1.75
C GLN A 46 2.53 -12.95 -1.81
N ILE A 47 2.21 -12.35 -0.68
CA ILE A 47 2.10 -10.89 -0.52
C ILE A 47 2.68 -10.55 0.85
N ASP A 48 3.76 -9.78 0.87
CA ASP A 48 4.47 -9.45 2.10
C ASP A 48 4.11 -8.07 2.62
N ALA A 49 3.73 -7.16 1.74
CA ALA A 49 3.39 -5.79 2.09
C ALA A 49 2.27 -5.26 1.21
N LEU A 50 1.49 -4.34 1.79
CA LEU A 50 0.44 -3.59 1.12
C LEU A 50 0.85 -2.12 1.08
N PHE A 51 0.94 -1.56 -0.12
CA PHE A 51 1.15 -0.13 -0.35
C PHE A 51 -0.11 0.43 -0.99
N THR A 52 -0.93 1.13 -0.20
CA THR A 52 -2.26 1.55 -0.66
C THR A 52 -2.50 3.03 -0.49
N ASP A 53 -3.15 3.61 -1.48
CA ASP A 53 -3.75 4.93 -1.34
C ASP A 53 -4.84 4.87 -0.26
N ILE A 54 -4.93 5.92 0.56
CA ILE A 54 -5.99 6.04 1.56
C ILE A 54 -7.33 6.31 0.89
N TYR A 55 -7.35 7.27 -0.04
CA TYR A 55 -8.56 7.66 -0.75
C TYR A 55 -8.61 6.98 -2.11
N LEU A 56 -9.61 6.15 -2.28
CA LEU A 56 -9.90 5.47 -3.54
C LEU A 56 -11.21 6.01 -4.10
N LYS A 57 -11.32 6.12 -5.43
CA LYS A 57 -12.45 6.82 -6.09
C LYS A 57 -13.82 6.31 -5.64
N LYS A 58 -13.94 5.03 -5.37
CA LYS A 58 -15.24 4.41 -5.03
C LYS A 58 -15.46 4.27 -3.53
N ALA A 59 -14.47 4.61 -2.71
CA ALA A 59 -14.53 4.39 -1.27
C ALA A 59 -13.65 5.38 -0.54
N VAL A 60 -14.26 6.40 0.06
CA VAL A 60 -13.57 7.32 0.96
C VAL A 60 -12.98 6.50 2.09
N PHE A 61 -11.70 6.72 2.41
CA PHE A 61 -10.94 5.89 3.35
C PHE A 61 -10.88 4.40 2.98
N GLY A 62 -11.12 4.08 1.71
CA GLY A 62 -11.11 2.70 1.23
C GLY A 62 -9.80 1.98 1.48
N GLY A 63 -8.67 2.70 1.41
CA GLY A 63 -7.36 2.12 1.73
C GLY A 63 -7.21 1.74 3.20
N CYS A 64 -7.80 2.51 4.12
CA CYS A 64 -7.80 2.16 5.55
C CYS A 64 -8.66 0.93 5.82
N ASP A 65 -9.87 0.88 5.27
CA ASP A 65 -10.76 -0.27 5.40
C ASP A 65 -10.13 -1.53 4.80
N LEU A 66 -9.52 -1.39 3.64
CA LEU A 66 -8.79 -2.48 2.98
C LEU A 66 -7.68 -3.02 3.88
N ALA A 67 -6.88 -2.13 4.47
CA ALA A 67 -5.77 -2.53 5.32
C ALA A 67 -6.24 -3.32 6.54
N HIS A 68 -7.33 -2.91 7.18
CA HIS A 68 -7.90 -3.64 8.31
C HIS A 68 -8.38 -5.03 7.91
N GLN A 69 -9.01 -5.17 6.74
CA GLN A 69 -9.40 -6.47 6.21
C GLN A 69 -8.19 -7.31 5.82
N ALA A 70 -7.19 -6.68 5.22
CA ALA A 70 -5.98 -7.34 4.76
C ALA A 70 -5.19 -8.00 5.88
N ILE A 71 -5.04 -7.32 7.02
CA ILE A 71 -4.31 -7.91 8.17
C ILE A 71 -5.10 -9.03 8.85
N LYS A 72 -6.42 -9.06 8.71
CA LYS A 72 -7.21 -10.22 9.16
C LYS A 72 -6.96 -11.43 8.29
N LEU A 73 -6.81 -11.23 6.99
CA LEU A 73 -6.51 -12.30 6.04
C LEU A 73 -5.05 -12.75 6.12
N ARG A 74 -4.15 -11.82 6.38
CA ARG A 74 -2.70 -12.05 6.42
C ARG A 74 -2.10 -11.29 7.61
N PRO A 75 -2.07 -11.90 8.81
CA PRO A 75 -1.66 -11.20 10.04
C PRO A 75 -0.24 -10.65 10.04
N ALA A 76 0.66 -11.22 9.23
CA ALA A 76 2.04 -10.75 9.12
C ALA A 76 2.23 -9.64 8.07
N LEU A 77 1.17 -9.26 7.37
CA LEU A 77 1.23 -8.25 6.32
C LEU A 77 1.65 -6.90 6.89
N ARG A 78 2.56 -6.24 6.19
CA ARG A 78 3.01 -4.89 6.53
C ARG A 78 2.31 -3.89 5.64
N VAL A 79 1.95 -2.73 6.20
CA VAL A 79 1.13 -1.75 5.51
C VAL A 79 1.82 -0.39 5.46
N LEU A 80 1.86 0.18 4.27
CA LEU A 80 2.27 1.56 4.01
C LEU A 80 1.13 2.27 3.28
N TYR A 81 0.65 3.36 3.87
CA TYR A 81 -0.36 4.20 3.22
C TYR A 81 0.29 5.29 2.39
N THR A 82 -0.45 5.81 1.43
CA THR A 82 -0.08 7.03 0.73
C THR A 82 -1.31 7.92 0.53
N THR A 83 -1.09 9.23 0.56
CA THR A 83 -2.15 10.21 0.33
C THR A 83 -1.57 11.55 -0.14
N GLY A 84 -2.35 12.28 -0.95
CA GLY A 84 -2.03 13.66 -1.31
C GLY A 84 -2.48 14.68 -0.26
N ASP A 85 -3.27 14.24 0.71
CA ASP A 85 -3.83 15.13 1.72
C ASP A 85 -2.95 15.22 2.96
N THR A 86 -3.24 16.21 3.82
CA THR A 86 -2.57 16.34 5.11
C THR A 86 -2.95 15.17 6.01
N VAL A 87 -1.93 14.56 6.63
CA VAL A 87 -2.14 13.48 7.58
C VAL A 87 -2.39 14.10 8.96
N THR A 88 -3.65 14.08 9.37
CA THR A 88 -4.08 14.59 10.67
C THR A 88 -4.05 13.49 11.72
N ASP A 89 -4.15 13.89 13.00
CA ASP A 89 -4.26 12.91 14.09
C ASP A 89 -5.53 12.06 13.96
N ASN A 90 -6.63 12.66 13.53
CA ASN A 90 -7.88 11.94 13.28
C ASN A 90 -7.72 10.89 12.18
N LEU A 91 -7.04 11.25 11.10
CA LEU A 91 -6.77 10.29 10.02
C LEU A 91 -5.93 9.12 10.51
N ARG A 92 -4.93 9.39 11.34
CA ARG A 92 -4.05 8.35 11.91
C ARG A 92 -4.81 7.32 12.75
N THR A 93 -5.93 7.71 13.36
CA THR A 93 -6.76 6.77 14.14
C THR A 93 -7.36 5.67 13.27
N LEU A 94 -7.45 5.88 11.95
CA LEU A 94 -7.97 4.90 11.01
C LEU A 94 -6.91 3.89 10.54
N PHE A 95 -5.63 4.13 10.83
CA PHE A 95 -4.54 3.27 10.37
C PHE A 95 -4.50 1.96 11.14
N VAL A 96 -4.05 0.91 10.48
CA VAL A 96 -3.67 -0.31 11.20
C VAL A 96 -2.45 -0.01 12.07
N LYS A 97 -2.31 -0.73 13.17
CA LYS A 97 -1.24 -0.51 14.14
C LYS A 97 0.14 -0.62 13.48
N GLY A 98 0.97 0.38 13.73
CA GLY A 98 2.35 0.39 13.26
C GLY A 98 2.54 0.82 11.82
N ALA A 99 1.48 1.13 11.10
CA ALA A 99 1.59 1.57 9.71
C ALA A 99 2.02 3.02 9.61
N ASN A 100 2.83 3.31 8.58
CA ASN A 100 3.24 4.66 8.22
C ASN A 100 2.48 5.16 7.00
N CYS A 101 2.60 6.45 6.72
CA CYS A 101 2.01 7.07 5.55
C CYS A 101 3.06 7.89 4.81
N LEU A 102 3.19 7.65 3.50
CA LEU A 102 4.06 8.41 2.61
C LEU A 102 3.20 9.42 1.85
N ARG A 103 3.50 10.70 2.00
CA ARG A 103 2.70 11.75 1.41
C ARG A 103 3.07 12.02 -0.04
N LYS A 104 2.07 12.18 -0.91
CA LYS A 104 2.24 12.57 -2.31
C LYS A 104 2.40 14.10 -2.43
N PRO A 105 3.17 14.61 -3.38
CA PRO A 105 4.08 13.84 -4.23
C PRO A 105 5.31 13.41 -3.44
N TYR A 106 5.78 12.20 -3.68
CA TYR A 106 7.00 11.69 -3.08
C TYR A 106 8.10 11.56 -4.12
N THR A 107 9.35 11.68 -3.67
CA THR A 107 10.49 11.44 -4.53
C THR A 107 10.80 9.93 -4.59
N HIS A 108 11.57 9.55 -5.60
CA HIS A 108 12.12 8.20 -5.70
C HIS A 108 12.83 7.78 -4.40
N HIS A 109 13.63 8.68 -3.84
CA HIS A 109 14.38 8.43 -2.60
C HIS A 109 13.46 8.22 -1.40
N GLN A 110 12.40 9.02 -1.29
CA GLN A 110 11.42 8.90 -0.20
C GLN A 110 10.66 7.57 -0.28
N LEU A 111 10.23 7.18 -1.47
CA LEU A 111 9.57 5.90 -1.66
C LEU A 111 10.49 4.74 -1.29
N LYS A 112 11.73 4.78 -1.76
CA LYS A 112 12.71 3.73 -1.46
C LYS A 112 12.94 3.60 0.04
N GLY A 113 13.14 4.71 0.75
CA GLY A 113 13.32 4.69 2.20
C GLY A 113 12.13 4.09 2.93
N SER A 114 10.92 4.47 2.52
CA SER A 114 9.69 3.93 3.11
C SER A 114 9.53 2.43 2.87
N VAL A 115 9.85 1.95 1.67
CA VAL A 115 9.75 0.52 1.33
C VAL A 115 10.81 -0.29 2.09
N VAL A 116 12.03 0.21 2.16
CA VAL A 116 13.12 -0.45 2.93
C VAL A 116 12.73 -0.56 4.39
N ASP A 117 12.23 0.51 5.00
CA ASP A 117 11.79 0.51 6.40
C ASP A 117 10.61 -0.44 6.62
N LEU A 118 9.66 -0.45 5.67
CA LEU A 118 8.48 -1.31 5.74
C LEU A 118 8.86 -2.79 5.79
N LEU A 119 9.86 -3.18 5.02
CA LEU A 119 10.29 -4.58 4.88
C LEU A 119 11.46 -4.94 5.80
N ALA A 120 11.95 -4.01 6.59
CA ALA A 120 13.01 -4.27 7.56
C ALA A 120 12.52 -5.25 8.64
N VAL A 121 13.39 -6.15 9.01
CA VAL A 121 13.09 -7.18 10.01
C VAL A 121 13.39 -6.65 11.41
#